data_443666fedb8030ffc7373635d79e75e8
#
_entry.id   443666fedb8030ffc7373635d79e75e8
#
_cell.length_a   1.000
_cell.length_b   1.000
_cell.length_c   1.000
_cell.angle_alpha   90.00
_cell.angle_beta   90.00
_cell.angle_gamma   90.00
#
_symmetry.space_group_name_H-M   'P 1'
#
loop_
_entity.id
_entity.type
_entity.pdbx_description
1 polymer ?
#
loop_
_entity_poly.entity_id
_entity_poly.type
_entity_poly.pdbx_seq_one_letter_code
_entity_poly.pdbx_strand_id
1 'polypeptide(L)'
;MEARAAGYFLVLIDRKEIRMGFGIFGVSADIGIDLGTASILVYIKGKGVVLKEPSVVAFDRNTNEIKAIGEEARLMIGRTPGNIVAVRPLRQGVISDYTITEKMIRYFIQKAVGKRTFRKPRICVCVPSQITEVERKAVEDATYNAGAREVSLIEEPVAAAIGAGIDIAKPCGNMVVDIGGGTTDVAVISLGGTVVSESLKLAGDDFDEAIVRYMRKKHNLLIGERTAEEIKIKIGTCYKRADELTIDVRGRNLVTGLPRIITLTSDETLEALREPANQIVESVHNVLEKTPPELSADISDRGIVLTGGGALLHGLEQLIEEKTGISTMTAEDPMTCVAVGTGRYIEFLNNPTAEE
;
A
#
# COMPACT_ATOMS: atom_id res chain seq x y z
N MET A 1 -8.75 -37.51 -19.48
CA MET A 1 -9.76 -36.97 -20.39
C MET A 1 -10.38 -35.78 -19.72
N GLU A 2 -10.22 -34.74 -20.44
CA GLU A 2 -10.81 -33.39 -20.45
C GLU A 2 -10.33 -32.38 -19.42
N ALA A 3 -9.43 -31.56 -19.95
CA ALA A 3 -9.03 -30.28 -19.45
C ALA A 3 -10.21 -29.29 -19.47
N ARG A 4 -10.45 -28.55 -18.40
CA ARG A 4 -11.27 -27.32 -18.43
C ARG A 4 -10.37 -26.11 -18.55
N ALA A 5 -10.57 -25.45 -19.67
CA ALA A 5 -9.85 -24.27 -20.09
C ALA A 5 -10.15 -23.08 -19.17
N ALA A 6 -9.09 -22.47 -18.67
CA ALA A 6 -9.12 -21.13 -18.13
C ALA A 6 -9.30 -20.13 -19.28
N GLY A 7 -10.41 -19.41 -19.28
CA GLY A 7 -10.70 -18.35 -20.24
C GLY A 7 -9.91 -17.09 -19.87
N TYR A 8 -8.77 -16.90 -20.51
CA TYR A 8 -8.05 -15.63 -20.48
C TYR A 8 -8.73 -14.62 -21.39
N PHE A 9 -9.30 -13.57 -20.83
CA PHE A 9 -9.68 -12.39 -21.60
C PHE A 9 -8.43 -11.57 -21.88
N LEU A 10 -7.83 -11.80 -23.04
CA LEU A 10 -6.81 -10.91 -23.62
C LEU A 10 -7.53 -9.68 -24.17
N VAL A 11 -7.38 -8.54 -23.52
CA VAL A 11 -7.67 -7.25 -24.12
C VAL A 11 -6.52 -6.94 -25.09
N LEU A 12 -6.82 -7.02 -26.38
CA LEU A 12 -5.93 -6.61 -27.47
C LEU A 12 -5.69 -5.10 -27.38
N ILE A 13 -4.51 -4.71 -26.89
CA ILE A 13 -4.02 -3.34 -27.07
C ILE A 13 -3.48 -3.24 -28.50
N ASP A 14 -4.25 -2.58 -29.35
CA ASP A 14 -3.89 -2.31 -30.74
C ASP A 14 -2.68 -1.35 -30.78
N ARG A 15 -1.58 -1.84 -31.35
CA ARG A 15 -0.39 -1.04 -31.65
C ARG A 15 -0.67 -0.14 -32.84
N LYS A 16 -1.10 1.08 -32.61
CA LYS A 16 -1.04 2.13 -33.63
C LYS A 16 -0.09 3.25 -33.23
N GLU A 17 1.01 3.23 -33.92
CA GLU A 17 1.91 4.31 -34.34
C GLU A 17 2.09 5.53 -33.41
N ILE A 18 3.26 5.55 -32.79
CA ILE A 18 3.88 6.75 -32.21
C ILE A 18 4.15 7.74 -33.34
N ARG A 19 3.26 8.70 -33.56
CA ARG A 19 3.60 9.95 -34.22
C ARG A 19 4.28 10.87 -33.21
N MET A 20 5.59 10.98 -33.32
CA MET A 20 6.36 12.04 -32.67
C MET A 20 5.89 13.41 -33.22
N GLY A 21 4.96 14.03 -32.49
CA GLY A 21 4.65 15.45 -32.61
C GLY A 21 5.55 16.24 -31.68
N PHE A 22 6.54 16.94 -32.22
CA PHE A 22 7.28 17.96 -31.48
C PHE A 22 6.33 19.12 -31.14
N GLY A 23 5.63 19.00 -30.00
CA GLY A 23 4.83 20.08 -29.40
C GLY A 23 5.66 20.83 -28.39
N ILE A 24 6.19 21.99 -28.75
CA ILE A 24 7.00 22.92 -27.89
C ILE A 24 6.18 23.63 -26.82
N PHE A 25 5.00 23.14 -26.45
CA PHE A 25 4.23 23.66 -25.33
C PHE A 25 4.14 22.58 -24.25
N GLY A 26 4.94 22.76 -23.18
CA GLY A 26 4.98 21.83 -22.05
C GLY A 26 3.60 21.54 -21.49
N VAL A 27 3.09 20.34 -21.76
CA VAL A 27 1.87 19.82 -21.16
C VAL A 27 2.13 19.66 -19.65
N SER A 28 1.24 20.17 -18.81
CA SER A 28 1.29 19.94 -17.36
C SER A 28 1.26 18.44 -17.12
N ALA A 29 2.16 17.93 -16.28
CA ALA A 29 2.15 16.52 -15.92
C ALA A 29 0.90 16.18 -15.09
N ASP A 30 0.27 15.05 -15.42
CA ASP A 30 -0.75 14.43 -14.58
C ASP A 30 -0.05 13.37 -13.73
N ILE A 31 -0.22 13.45 -12.42
CA ILE A 31 0.52 12.66 -11.43
C ILE A 31 -0.47 11.94 -10.52
N GLY A 32 -0.34 10.63 -10.40
CA GLY A 32 -0.95 9.85 -9.33
C GLY A 32 0.06 9.68 -8.20
N ILE A 33 -0.37 9.91 -6.96
CA ILE A 33 0.45 9.67 -5.76
C ILE A 33 -0.28 8.71 -4.87
N ASP A 34 0.35 7.56 -4.61
CA ASP A 34 0.02 6.71 -3.49
C ASP A 34 0.81 7.22 -2.28
N LEU A 35 0.08 7.82 -1.33
CA LEU A 35 0.65 8.44 -0.13
C LEU A 35 0.55 7.48 1.06
N GLY A 36 1.23 6.33 0.95
CA GLY A 36 1.16 5.26 1.94
C GLY A 36 1.96 5.51 3.22
N THR A 37 1.57 4.82 4.30
CA THR A 37 2.28 4.85 5.60
C THR A 37 3.71 4.33 5.50
N ALA A 38 3.94 3.25 4.75
CA ALA A 38 5.25 2.62 4.61
C ALA A 38 6.06 3.18 3.44
N SER A 39 5.41 3.47 2.32
CA SER A 39 6.05 3.93 1.09
C SER A 39 5.18 4.93 0.33
N ILE A 40 5.84 5.80 -0.44
CA ILE A 40 5.21 6.67 -1.42
C ILE A 40 5.56 6.17 -2.80
N LEU A 41 4.52 6.02 -3.64
CA LEU A 41 4.69 5.74 -5.06
C LEU A 41 4.16 6.91 -5.88
N VAL A 42 4.86 7.23 -6.96
CA VAL A 42 4.47 8.30 -7.88
C VAL A 42 4.33 7.73 -9.28
N TYR A 43 3.14 7.86 -9.84
CA TYR A 43 2.81 7.53 -11.21
C TYR A 43 2.77 8.81 -12.05
N ILE A 44 3.32 8.77 -13.26
CA ILE A 44 3.20 9.87 -14.25
C ILE A 44 2.53 9.31 -15.49
N LYS A 45 1.52 10.03 -16.00
CA LYS A 45 0.83 9.71 -17.25
C LYS A 45 1.81 9.44 -18.39
N GLY A 46 1.67 8.28 -19.03
CA GLY A 46 2.51 7.85 -20.13
C GLY A 46 3.90 7.33 -19.76
N LYS A 47 4.27 7.33 -18.46
CA LYS A 47 5.56 6.80 -17.99
C LYS A 47 5.40 5.66 -16.97
N GLY A 48 4.20 5.48 -16.40
CA GLY A 48 3.97 4.50 -15.34
C GLY A 48 4.47 4.96 -13.97
N VAL A 49 4.75 4.01 -13.08
CA VAL A 49 5.35 4.29 -11.76
C VAL A 49 6.80 4.69 -11.93
N VAL A 50 7.12 5.95 -11.64
CA VAL A 50 8.47 6.54 -11.84
C VAL A 50 9.25 6.65 -10.54
N LEU A 51 8.58 6.50 -9.39
CA LEU A 51 9.21 6.61 -8.08
C LEU A 51 8.51 5.70 -7.08
N LYS A 52 9.32 4.99 -6.28
CA LYS A 52 8.92 4.19 -5.13
C LYS A 52 9.95 4.39 -4.03
N GLU A 53 9.55 5.03 -2.95
CA GLU A 53 10.44 5.39 -1.85
C GLU A 53 9.75 5.19 -0.50
N PRO A 54 10.49 4.89 0.57
CA PRO A 54 9.94 4.85 1.92
C PRO A 54 9.37 6.20 2.37
N SER A 55 8.24 6.18 3.08
CA SER A 55 7.61 7.35 3.71
C SER A 55 8.35 7.73 4.99
N VAL A 56 9.63 8.06 4.89
CA VAL A 56 10.50 8.38 6.04
C VAL A 56 11.19 9.71 5.81
N VAL A 57 11.24 10.53 6.86
CA VAL A 57 11.95 11.81 6.88
C VAL A 57 12.86 11.87 8.10
N ALA A 58 14.12 12.24 7.89
CA ALA A 58 15.06 12.53 8.95
C ALA A 58 15.28 14.04 9.04
N PHE A 59 15.13 14.61 10.22
CA PHE A 59 15.31 16.04 10.45
C PHE A 59 15.96 16.34 11.81
N ASP A 60 16.56 17.51 11.93
CA ASP A 60 17.09 18.02 13.19
C ASP A 60 15.96 18.64 14.02
N ARG A 61 15.76 18.18 15.25
CA ARG A 61 14.70 18.65 16.15
C ARG A 61 14.84 20.12 16.56
N ASN A 62 16.06 20.63 16.57
CA ASN A 62 16.33 21.98 17.06
C ASN A 62 16.07 23.01 15.95
N THR A 63 16.37 22.67 14.71
CA THR A 63 16.29 23.59 13.56
C THR A 63 15.12 23.29 12.62
N ASN A 64 14.44 22.12 12.75
CA ASN A 64 13.46 21.59 11.80
C ASN A 64 14.00 21.46 10.36
N GLU A 65 15.32 21.37 10.22
CA GLU A 65 15.98 21.19 8.93
C GLU A 65 15.92 19.73 8.51
N ILE A 66 15.43 19.47 7.29
CA ILE A 66 15.42 18.13 6.70
C ILE A 66 16.85 17.70 6.39
N LYS A 67 17.25 16.53 6.88
CA LYS A 67 18.57 15.93 6.64
C LYS A 67 18.51 14.86 5.53
N ALA A 68 17.43 14.07 5.49
CA ALA A 68 17.22 13.05 4.48
C ALA A 68 15.72 12.75 4.28
N ILE A 69 15.34 12.24 3.12
CA ILE A 69 13.98 11.76 2.80
C ILE A 69 14.09 10.45 2.04
N GLY A 70 13.12 9.54 2.24
CA GLY A 70 13.05 8.27 1.54
C GLY A 70 14.06 7.25 2.07
N GLU A 71 14.73 6.54 1.16
CA GLU A 71 15.64 5.45 1.51
C GLU A 71 16.81 5.90 2.41
N GLU A 72 17.37 7.08 2.15
CA GLU A 72 18.44 7.62 2.99
C GLU A 72 17.97 7.82 4.44
N ALA A 73 16.76 8.37 4.64
CA ALA A 73 16.18 8.55 5.96
C ALA A 73 15.83 7.21 6.62
N ARG A 74 15.36 6.20 5.86
CA ARG A 74 15.07 4.85 6.36
C ARG A 74 16.31 4.19 6.95
N LEU A 75 17.47 4.36 6.32
CA LEU A 75 18.73 3.83 6.83
C LEU A 75 19.15 4.46 8.17
N MET A 76 18.61 5.63 8.51
CA MET A 76 18.91 6.35 9.74
C MET A 76 18.01 5.93 10.92
N ILE A 77 16.91 5.22 10.70
CA ILE A 77 16.01 4.75 11.77
C ILE A 77 16.79 3.92 12.78
N GLY A 78 16.68 4.27 14.07
CA GLY A 78 17.36 3.60 15.19
C GLY A 78 18.87 3.80 15.25
N ARG A 79 19.46 4.70 14.43
CA ARG A 79 20.90 4.95 14.34
C ARG A 79 21.29 6.42 14.46
N THR A 80 20.33 7.31 14.73
CA THR A 80 20.54 8.75 14.79
C THR A 80 21.05 9.20 16.17
N PRO A 81 21.92 10.25 16.23
CA PRO A 81 22.22 10.92 17.49
C PRO A 81 20.97 11.66 18.01
N GLY A 82 20.98 12.07 19.29
CA GLY A 82 19.79 12.56 19.99
C GLY A 82 19.08 13.79 19.42
N ASN A 83 19.77 14.61 18.62
CA ASN A 83 19.19 15.79 17.95
C ASN A 83 18.58 15.48 16.57
N ILE A 84 18.93 14.36 15.95
CA ILE A 84 18.37 13.93 14.66
C ILE A 84 17.31 12.85 14.89
N VAL A 85 16.16 12.99 14.24
CA VAL A 85 15.05 12.06 14.33
C VAL A 85 14.65 11.61 12.94
N ALA A 86 14.57 10.29 12.76
CA ALA A 86 13.98 9.71 11.57
C ALA A 86 12.57 9.21 11.93
N VAL A 87 11.55 9.74 11.24
CA VAL A 87 10.13 9.45 11.51
C VAL A 87 9.37 9.13 10.24
N ARG A 88 8.27 8.42 10.40
CA ARG A 88 7.22 8.30 9.38
C ARG A 88 6.18 9.38 9.66
N PRO A 89 6.01 10.39 8.77
CA PRO A 89 5.08 11.49 8.98
C PRO A 89 3.62 11.11 8.73
N LEU A 90 3.39 9.92 8.16
CA LEU A 90 2.07 9.28 8.08
C LEU A 90 2.05 8.07 9.01
N ARG A 91 0.94 7.86 9.70
CA ARG A 91 0.68 6.69 10.54
C ARG A 91 -0.76 6.23 10.35
N GLN A 92 -0.94 4.94 10.13
CA GLN A 92 -2.27 4.36 9.98
C GLN A 92 -3.15 5.13 8.96
N GLY A 93 -2.56 5.45 7.81
CA GLY A 93 -3.24 6.15 6.71
C GLY A 93 -3.48 7.65 6.92
N VAL A 94 -3.07 8.24 8.06
CA VAL A 94 -3.30 9.66 8.36
C VAL A 94 -2.02 10.46 8.56
N ILE A 95 -2.08 11.75 8.27
CA ILE A 95 -0.99 12.69 8.51
C ILE A 95 -0.81 12.92 10.01
N SER A 96 0.34 12.51 10.55
CA SER A 96 0.70 12.75 11.96
C SER A 96 1.52 14.03 12.16
N ASP A 97 2.22 14.49 11.11
CA ASP A 97 2.94 15.76 11.08
C ASP A 97 2.72 16.45 9.72
N TYR A 98 1.90 17.49 9.72
CA TYR A 98 1.52 18.21 8.51
C TYR A 98 2.72 18.84 7.80
N THR A 99 3.57 19.55 8.56
CA THR A 99 4.71 20.31 8.01
C THR A 99 5.73 19.37 7.37
N ILE A 100 6.02 18.26 8.02
CA ILE A 100 6.97 17.27 7.51
C ILE A 100 6.37 16.54 6.29
N THR A 101 5.07 16.21 6.33
CA THR A 101 4.37 15.58 5.20
C THR A 101 4.37 16.48 3.96
N GLU A 102 4.02 17.78 4.09
CA GLU A 102 4.07 18.74 2.98
C GLU A 102 5.47 18.81 2.34
N LYS A 103 6.52 18.90 3.17
CA LYS A 103 7.91 18.92 2.68
C LYS A 103 8.29 17.63 1.97
N MET A 104 7.83 16.47 2.48
CA MET A 104 8.05 15.17 1.89
C MET A 104 7.36 15.05 0.52
N ILE A 105 6.08 15.40 0.43
CA ILE A 105 5.32 15.41 -0.84
C ILE A 105 6.01 16.32 -1.87
N ARG A 106 6.38 17.53 -1.46
CA ARG A 106 7.10 18.49 -2.31
C ARG A 106 8.40 17.90 -2.86
N TYR A 107 9.18 17.23 -2.02
CA TYR A 107 10.42 16.58 -2.42
C TYR A 107 10.15 15.50 -3.49
N PHE A 108 9.14 14.65 -3.28
CA PHE A 108 8.84 13.57 -4.22
C PHE A 108 8.26 14.09 -5.55
N ILE A 109 7.41 15.12 -5.52
CA ILE A 109 6.95 15.79 -6.73
C ILE A 109 8.15 16.33 -7.52
N GLN A 110 9.07 17.05 -6.87
CA GLN A 110 10.26 17.61 -7.54
C GLN A 110 11.19 16.52 -8.07
N LYS A 111 11.32 15.40 -7.35
CA LYS A 111 12.13 14.25 -7.78
C LYS A 111 11.52 13.56 -9.00
N ALA A 112 10.20 13.43 -9.06
CA ALA A 112 9.47 12.77 -10.15
C ALA A 112 9.42 13.61 -11.44
N VAL A 113 9.11 14.91 -11.34
CA VAL A 113 8.93 15.79 -12.53
C VAL A 113 10.18 16.60 -12.91
N GLY A 114 11.16 16.67 -12.00
CA GLY A 114 12.38 17.49 -12.16
C GLY A 114 12.20 18.96 -11.74
N LYS A 115 13.30 19.61 -11.38
CA LYS A 115 13.32 20.96 -10.79
C LYS A 115 12.92 22.10 -11.76
N ARG A 116 12.79 21.83 -13.07
CA ARG A 116 12.55 22.85 -14.11
C ARG A 116 11.17 22.78 -14.76
N THR A 117 10.17 22.27 -14.07
CA THR A 117 8.82 22.20 -14.64
C THR A 117 8.15 23.57 -14.56
N PHE A 118 7.92 24.23 -15.70
CA PHE A 118 7.31 25.57 -15.79
C PHE A 118 5.82 25.59 -15.42
N ARG A 119 5.13 24.46 -15.43
CA ARG A 119 3.72 24.36 -15.08
C ARG A 119 3.55 23.39 -13.92
N LYS A 120 2.82 23.84 -12.89
CA LYS A 120 2.45 22.99 -11.75
C LYS A 120 1.63 21.80 -12.22
N PRO A 121 1.87 20.59 -11.70
CA PRO A 121 1.12 19.37 -12.06
C PRO A 121 -0.30 19.39 -11.51
N ARG A 122 -1.20 18.61 -12.14
CA ARG A 122 -2.40 18.12 -11.51
C ARG A 122 -2.05 16.82 -10.80
N ILE A 123 -2.56 16.64 -9.59
CA ILE A 123 -2.20 15.51 -8.75
C ILE A 123 -3.48 14.85 -8.25
N CYS A 124 -3.58 13.53 -8.44
CA CYS A 124 -4.53 12.69 -7.74
C CYS A 124 -3.79 11.97 -6.62
N VAL A 125 -4.40 11.96 -5.42
CA VAL A 125 -3.86 11.26 -4.24
C VAL A 125 -4.89 10.25 -3.76
N CYS A 126 -4.45 9.04 -3.43
CA CYS A 126 -5.32 8.06 -2.78
C CYS A 126 -5.43 8.34 -1.27
N VAL A 127 -6.57 7.97 -0.71
CA VAL A 127 -6.88 8.09 0.71
C VAL A 127 -7.65 6.85 1.18
N PRO A 128 -7.52 6.42 2.45
CA PRO A 128 -8.30 5.32 3.00
C PRO A 128 -9.81 5.52 2.85
N SER A 129 -10.57 4.43 2.76
CA SER A 129 -12.02 4.49 2.49
C SER A 129 -12.83 5.17 3.61
N GLN A 130 -12.37 5.10 4.85
CA GLN A 130 -13.06 5.66 6.03
C GLN A 130 -12.32 6.84 6.66
N ILE A 131 -11.76 7.70 5.81
CA ILE A 131 -11.08 8.93 6.26
C ILE A 131 -12.09 10.01 6.65
N THR A 132 -11.81 10.75 7.71
CA THR A 132 -12.62 11.90 8.13
C THR A 132 -12.45 13.08 7.16
N GLU A 133 -13.44 13.99 7.10
CA GLU A 133 -13.35 15.19 6.27
C GLU A 133 -12.18 16.10 6.65
N VAL A 134 -11.78 16.12 7.92
CA VAL A 134 -10.61 16.89 8.39
C VAL A 134 -9.32 16.28 7.85
N GLU A 135 -9.16 14.96 7.91
CA GLU A 135 -8.01 14.23 7.38
C GLU A 135 -7.95 14.34 5.86
N ARG A 136 -9.11 14.21 5.18
CA ARG A 136 -9.25 14.43 3.72
C ARG A 136 -8.74 15.81 3.33
N LYS A 137 -9.20 16.83 4.03
CA LYS A 137 -8.78 18.22 3.79
C LYS A 137 -7.30 18.43 4.07
N ALA A 138 -6.74 17.79 5.08
CA ALA A 138 -5.31 17.88 5.38
C ALA A 138 -4.45 17.31 4.25
N VAL A 139 -4.84 16.18 3.64
CA VAL A 139 -4.14 15.60 2.48
C VAL A 139 -4.23 16.51 1.26
N GLU A 140 -5.42 17.04 0.97
CA GLU A 140 -5.65 17.99 -0.13
C GLU A 140 -4.76 19.23 0.02
N ASP A 141 -4.81 19.89 1.19
CA ASP A 141 -4.06 21.11 1.48
C ASP A 141 -2.54 20.86 1.47
N ALA A 142 -2.06 19.76 2.05
CA ALA A 142 -0.64 19.41 2.03
C ALA A 142 -0.13 19.20 0.59
N THR A 143 -0.93 18.53 -0.25
CA THR A 143 -0.58 18.30 -1.66
C THR A 143 -0.61 19.58 -2.48
N TYR A 144 -1.62 20.43 -2.26
CA TYR A 144 -1.71 21.73 -2.92
C TYR A 144 -0.54 22.63 -2.55
N ASN A 145 -0.21 22.75 -1.25
CA ASN A 145 0.91 23.53 -0.74
C ASN A 145 2.26 22.95 -1.16
N ALA A 146 2.36 21.63 -1.37
CA ALA A 146 3.55 20.99 -1.93
C ALA A 146 3.83 21.37 -3.38
N GLY A 147 2.87 21.98 -4.08
CA GLY A 147 3.07 22.55 -5.41
C GLY A 147 2.14 22.02 -6.51
N ALA A 148 1.06 21.33 -6.16
CA ALA A 148 0.03 20.99 -7.12
C ALA A 148 -0.70 22.25 -7.63
N ARG A 149 -1.21 22.19 -8.87
CA ARG A 149 -2.14 23.17 -9.43
C ARG A 149 -3.57 22.84 -9.03
N GLU A 150 -3.88 21.56 -9.05
CA GLU A 150 -5.19 20.99 -8.79
C GLU A 150 -4.97 19.65 -8.09
N VAL A 151 -5.80 19.34 -7.09
CA VAL A 151 -5.74 18.11 -6.33
C VAL A 151 -7.09 17.40 -6.46
N SER A 152 -7.05 16.12 -6.79
CA SER A 152 -8.19 15.20 -6.74
C SER A 152 -7.88 14.10 -5.75
N LEU A 153 -8.90 13.56 -5.10
CA LEU A 153 -8.75 12.43 -4.19
C LEU A 153 -9.54 11.22 -4.73
N ILE A 154 -9.01 10.03 -4.49
CA ILE A 154 -9.64 8.74 -4.78
C ILE A 154 -9.48 7.82 -3.58
N GLU A 155 -10.47 6.96 -3.32
CA GLU A 155 -10.35 5.95 -2.25
C GLU A 155 -9.34 4.86 -2.63
N GLU A 156 -8.50 4.45 -1.69
CA GLU A 156 -7.47 3.42 -1.88
C GLU A 156 -8.02 2.13 -2.50
N PRO A 157 -9.12 1.52 -2.01
CA PRO A 157 -9.63 0.28 -2.59
C PRO A 157 -10.17 0.46 -4.02
N VAL A 158 -10.71 1.63 -4.37
CA VAL A 158 -11.14 1.92 -5.75
C VAL A 158 -9.91 2.04 -6.66
N ALA A 159 -8.89 2.75 -6.23
CA ALA A 159 -7.63 2.84 -6.94
C ALA A 159 -6.97 1.46 -7.08
N ALA A 160 -6.95 0.66 -6.01
CA ALA A 160 -6.42 -0.69 -6.01
C ALA A 160 -7.11 -1.58 -7.05
N ALA A 161 -8.45 -1.53 -7.12
CA ALA A 161 -9.25 -2.26 -8.11
C ALA A 161 -8.89 -1.87 -9.55
N ILE A 162 -8.84 -0.56 -9.85
CA ILE A 162 -8.44 -0.04 -11.16
C ILE A 162 -7.02 -0.50 -11.52
N GLY A 163 -6.10 -0.43 -10.55
CA GLY A 163 -4.71 -0.83 -10.74
C GLY A 163 -4.54 -2.31 -10.97
N ALA A 164 -5.31 -3.14 -10.29
CA ALA A 164 -5.37 -4.59 -10.48
C ALA A 164 -6.04 -5.00 -11.82
N GLY A 165 -6.55 -4.04 -12.59
CA GLY A 165 -7.19 -4.30 -13.89
C GLY A 165 -8.64 -4.79 -13.80
N ILE A 166 -9.29 -4.56 -12.65
CA ILE A 166 -10.70 -4.90 -12.46
C ILE A 166 -11.56 -3.85 -13.18
N ASP A 167 -12.49 -4.29 -14.01
CA ASP A 167 -13.49 -3.42 -14.64
C ASP A 167 -14.58 -3.09 -13.61
N ILE A 168 -14.40 -1.96 -12.94
CA ILE A 168 -15.32 -1.50 -11.89
C ILE A 168 -16.57 -0.81 -12.43
N ALA A 169 -16.62 -0.46 -13.72
CA ALA A 169 -17.76 0.25 -14.33
C ALA A 169 -19.00 -0.64 -14.48
N LYS A 170 -18.81 -1.95 -14.52
CA LYS A 170 -19.91 -2.91 -14.67
C LYS A 170 -20.78 -3.01 -13.40
N PRO A 171 -22.09 -3.33 -13.56
CA PRO A 171 -23.00 -3.60 -12.44
C PRO A 171 -22.76 -4.98 -11.87
N CYS A 172 -21.59 -5.22 -11.31
CA CYS A 172 -21.21 -6.49 -10.66
C CYS A 172 -20.34 -6.25 -9.43
N GLY A 173 -20.45 -7.14 -8.44
CA GLY A 173 -19.66 -7.09 -7.20
C GLY A 173 -18.21 -7.48 -7.44
N ASN A 174 -17.28 -6.61 -7.05
CA ASN A 174 -15.86 -6.92 -7.02
C ASN A 174 -15.34 -6.63 -5.61
N MET A 175 -14.73 -7.62 -4.99
CA MET A 175 -14.15 -7.45 -3.65
C MET A 175 -12.65 -7.31 -3.73
N VAL A 176 -12.14 -6.24 -3.12
CA VAL A 176 -10.72 -5.94 -3.02
C VAL A 176 -10.33 -5.78 -1.56
N VAL A 177 -9.20 -6.35 -1.19
CA VAL A 177 -8.57 -6.20 0.12
C VAL A 177 -7.19 -5.61 -0.10
N ASP A 178 -7.05 -4.31 0.16
CA ASP A 178 -5.78 -3.61 0.06
C ASP A 178 -5.09 -3.57 1.41
N ILE A 179 -3.94 -4.25 1.51
CA ILE A 179 -3.18 -4.39 2.76
C ILE A 179 -1.89 -3.60 2.63
N GLY A 180 -1.93 -2.37 3.11
CA GLY A 180 -0.82 -1.44 3.07
C GLY A 180 0.23 -1.66 4.16
N GLY A 181 0.92 -0.59 4.54
CA GLY A 181 1.82 -0.56 5.69
C GLY A 181 1.10 -0.31 7.01
N GLY A 182 0.15 0.62 7.02
CA GLY A 182 -0.54 1.06 8.24
C GLY A 182 -2.05 0.84 8.26
N THR A 183 -2.65 0.54 7.10
CA THR A 183 -4.10 0.29 6.95
C THR A 183 -4.37 -0.92 6.09
N THR A 184 -5.47 -1.60 6.39
CA THR A 184 -6.09 -2.59 5.53
C THR A 184 -7.48 -2.10 5.17
N ASP A 185 -7.72 -1.88 3.88
CA ASP A 185 -8.99 -1.45 3.33
C ASP A 185 -9.67 -2.60 2.60
N VAL A 186 -10.83 -3.00 3.11
CA VAL A 186 -11.66 -4.06 2.54
C VAL A 186 -12.89 -3.41 1.91
N ALA A 187 -13.12 -3.61 0.61
CA ALA A 187 -14.24 -2.97 -0.07
C ALA A 187 -14.88 -3.85 -1.12
N VAL A 188 -16.19 -3.71 -1.27
CA VAL A 188 -16.98 -4.19 -2.40
C VAL A 188 -17.30 -3.01 -3.30
N ILE A 189 -16.92 -3.14 -4.57
CA ILE A 189 -16.99 -2.09 -5.58
C ILE A 189 -17.90 -2.54 -6.70
N SER A 190 -18.81 -1.65 -7.14
CA SER A 190 -19.71 -1.85 -8.28
C SER A 190 -20.05 -0.49 -8.89
N LEU A 191 -20.27 -0.44 -10.21
CA LEU A 191 -20.65 0.79 -10.95
C LEU A 191 -19.72 1.99 -10.65
N GLY A 192 -18.43 1.72 -10.54
CA GLY A 192 -17.40 2.74 -10.32
C GLY A 192 -17.29 3.27 -8.90
N GLY A 193 -18.07 2.77 -7.94
CA GLY A 193 -18.11 3.25 -6.55
C GLY A 193 -18.06 2.16 -5.51
N THR A 194 -17.71 2.55 -4.29
CA THR A 194 -17.69 1.68 -3.11
C THR A 194 -19.13 1.46 -2.61
N VAL A 195 -19.56 0.21 -2.50
CA VAL A 195 -20.88 -0.17 -1.99
C VAL A 195 -20.84 -0.44 -0.49
N VAL A 196 -19.85 -1.25 -0.07
CA VAL A 196 -19.57 -1.55 1.34
C VAL A 196 -18.07 -1.50 1.54
N SER A 197 -17.61 -0.90 2.63
CA SER A 197 -16.20 -0.92 2.99
C SER A 197 -15.98 -0.96 4.50
N GLU A 198 -14.83 -1.45 4.87
CA GLU A 198 -14.27 -1.38 6.23
C GLU A 198 -12.78 -1.07 6.13
N SER A 199 -12.29 -0.14 6.95
CA SER A 199 -10.88 0.21 7.03
C SER A 199 -10.36 -0.09 8.43
N LEU A 200 -9.35 -0.98 8.49
CA LEU A 200 -8.66 -1.31 9.74
C LEU A 200 -7.35 -0.55 9.83
N LYS A 201 -7.05 -0.06 11.02
CA LYS A 201 -5.72 0.47 11.37
C LYS A 201 -4.79 -0.66 11.80
N LEU A 202 -4.69 -1.68 10.96
CA LEU A 202 -3.88 -2.88 11.14
C LEU A 202 -3.38 -3.34 9.77
N ALA A 203 -2.06 -3.46 9.59
CA ALA A 203 -1.44 -3.87 8.34
C ALA A 203 0.02 -4.31 8.53
N GLY A 204 0.89 -4.05 7.56
CA GLY A 204 2.28 -4.48 7.51
C GLY A 204 3.11 -4.10 8.73
N ASP A 205 2.91 -2.90 9.29
CA ASP A 205 3.63 -2.41 10.47
C ASP A 205 3.20 -3.18 11.74
N ASP A 206 1.92 -3.59 11.82
CA ASP A 206 1.40 -4.39 12.94
C ASP A 206 1.92 -5.82 12.91
N PHE A 207 2.17 -6.37 11.72
CA PHE A 207 2.88 -7.64 11.57
C PHE A 207 4.31 -7.54 12.10
N ASP A 208 5.03 -6.46 11.80
CA ASP A 208 6.37 -6.22 12.31
C ASP A 208 6.36 -6.09 13.83
N GLU A 209 5.41 -5.35 14.37
CA GLU A 209 5.26 -5.19 15.81
C GLU A 209 4.89 -6.52 16.52
N ALA A 210 4.07 -7.35 15.89
CA ALA A 210 3.74 -8.68 16.41
C ALA A 210 5.00 -9.57 16.50
N ILE A 211 5.87 -9.53 15.48
CA ILE A 211 7.16 -10.22 15.50
C ILE A 211 8.05 -9.66 16.62
N VAL A 212 8.16 -8.34 16.80
CA VAL A 212 8.93 -7.71 17.90
C VAL A 212 8.43 -8.19 19.25
N ARG A 213 7.11 -8.19 19.45
CA ARG A 213 6.49 -8.67 20.69
C ARG A 213 6.77 -10.15 20.95
N TYR A 214 6.68 -10.99 19.91
CA TYR A 214 6.99 -12.42 19.98
C TYR A 214 8.44 -12.67 20.39
N MET A 215 9.39 -12.02 19.70
CA MET A 215 10.82 -12.11 20.02
C MET A 215 11.14 -11.71 21.44
N ARG A 216 10.49 -10.66 21.92
CA ARG A 216 10.62 -10.20 23.29
C ARG A 216 10.09 -11.21 24.31
N LYS A 217 8.89 -11.75 24.04
CA LYS A 217 8.19 -12.65 24.98
C LYS A 217 8.81 -14.06 25.01
N LYS A 218 9.10 -14.61 23.85
CA LYS A 218 9.54 -16.01 23.70
C LYS A 218 11.04 -16.20 23.89
N HIS A 219 11.84 -15.26 23.34
CA HIS A 219 13.28 -15.38 23.28
C HIS A 219 14.05 -14.43 24.22
N ASN A 220 13.34 -13.52 24.93
CA ASN A 220 13.94 -12.42 25.68
C ASN A 220 14.93 -11.61 24.82
N LEU A 221 14.61 -11.42 23.53
CA LEU A 221 15.46 -10.74 22.57
C LEU A 221 14.76 -9.46 22.09
N LEU A 222 15.42 -8.32 22.24
CA LEU A 222 14.97 -7.05 21.71
C LEU A 222 15.57 -6.86 20.31
N ILE A 223 14.69 -6.74 19.32
CA ILE A 223 15.02 -6.42 17.93
C ILE A 223 14.39 -5.08 17.54
N GLY A 224 14.92 -4.44 16.49
CA GLY A 224 14.34 -3.22 15.90
C GLY A 224 13.30 -3.54 14.82
N GLU A 225 12.48 -2.53 14.47
CA GLU A 225 11.44 -2.62 13.44
C GLU A 225 11.99 -3.14 12.10
N ARG A 226 13.14 -2.63 11.66
CA ARG A 226 13.77 -3.08 10.42
C ARG A 226 14.11 -4.58 10.42
N THR A 227 14.55 -5.11 11.57
CA THR A 227 14.84 -6.55 11.70
C THR A 227 13.55 -7.36 11.65
N ALA A 228 12.48 -6.85 12.25
CA ALA A 228 11.17 -7.50 12.19
C ALA A 228 10.59 -7.50 10.77
N GLU A 229 10.69 -6.39 10.04
CA GLU A 229 10.33 -6.31 8.62
C GLU A 229 11.12 -7.33 7.77
N GLU A 230 12.42 -7.45 8.01
CA GLU A 230 13.26 -8.44 7.32
C GLU A 230 12.82 -9.88 7.61
N ILE A 231 12.47 -10.19 8.86
CA ILE A 231 11.92 -11.50 9.26
C ILE A 231 10.60 -11.75 8.54
N LYS A 232 9.67 -10.80 8.57
CA LYS A 232 8.38 -10.86 7.89
C LYS A 232 8.54 -11.18 6.40
N ILE A 233 9.39 -10.44 5.71
CA ILE A 233 9.61 -10.60 4.26
C ILE A 233 10.25 -11.96 3.93
N LYS A 234 11.21 -12.44 4.73
CA LYS A 234 11.97 -13.65 4.40
C LYS A 234 11.28 -14.95 4.79
N ILE A 235 10.70 -15.00 5.99
CA ILE A 235 10.14 -16.24 6.55
C ILE A 235 8.72 -16.07 7.12
N GLY A 236 8.16 -14.84 7.12
CA GLY A 236 6.84 -14.56 7.64
C GLY A 236 5.77 -15.41 6.96
N THR A 237 4.85 -15.94 7.77
CA THR A 237 3.72 -16.72 7.27
C THR A 237 2.53 -16.63 8.23
N CYS A 238 1.32 -16.60 7.69
CA CYS A 238 0.06 -16.72 8.44
C CYS A 238 -0.68 -18.04 8.17
N TYR A 239 -0.08 -18.94 7.35
CA TYR A 239 -0.58 -20.27 7.08
C TYR A 239 0.56 -21.28 7.12
N LYS A 240 0.26 -22.56 7.45
CA LYS A 240 1.33 -23.56 7.59
C LYS A 240 2.04 -23.80 6.26
N ARG A 241 3.37 -23.69 6.28
CA ARG A 241 4.24 -24.00 5.14
C ARG A 241 4.45 -25.51 5.00
N ALA A 242 4.67 -25.97 3.77
CA ALA A 242 5.14 -27.33 3.51
C ALA A 242 6.59 -27.52 4.00
N ASP A 243 7.45 -26.51 3.73
CA ASP A 243 8.85 -26.51 4.15
C ASP A 243 9.08 -25.44 5.21
N GLU A 244 9.71 -25.80 6.33
CA GLU A 244 10.07 -24.86 7.38
C GLU A 244 11.28 -24.02 6.94
N LEU A 245 11.12 -22.70 6.98
CA LEU A 245 12.19 -21.73 6.71
C LEU A 245 12.81 -21.25 8.02
N THR A 246 14.09 -20.88 7.99
CA THR A 246 14.81 -20.35 9.15
C THR A 246 15.61 -19.10 8.79
N ILE A 247 15.84 -18.24 9.80
CA ILE A 247 16.67 -17.05 9.70
C ILE A 247 17.42 -16.81 11.00
N ASP A 248 18.69 -16.42 10.90
CA ASP A 248 19.46 -15.98 12.05
C ASP A 248 19.18 -14.51 12.38
N VAL A 249 18.68 -14.28 13.59
CA VAL A 249 18.25 -12.96 14.08
C VAL A 249 19.21 -12.46 15.15
N ARG A 250 19.68 -11.23 14.97
CA ARG A 250 20.58 -10.55 15.92
C ARG A 250 19.79 -9.51 16.72
N GLY A 251 19.96 -9.53 18.03
CA GLY A 251 19.31 -8.56 18.91
C GLY A 251 20.05 -8.43 20.24
N ARG A 252 19.47 -7.62 21.13
CA ARG A 252 19.97 -7.46 22.50
C ARG A 252 19.20 -8.39 23.44
N ASN A 253 19.90 -9.25 24.14
CA ASN A 253 19.33 -10.08 25.21
C ASN A 253 18.83 -9.19 26.34
N LEU A 254 17.56 -9.32 26.72
CA LEU A 254 16.92 -8.48 27.74
C LEU A 254 17.35 -8.83 29.18
N VAL A 255 17.87 -10.04 29.40
CA VAL A 255 18.33 -10.48 30.73
C VAL A 255 19.75 -10.02 31.00
N THR A 256 20.65 -10.23 30.01
CA THR A 256 22.08 -9.93 30.17
C THR A 256 22.52 -8.57 29.63
N GLY A 257 21.68 -7.93 28.79
CA GLY A 257 22.00 -6.69 28.10
C GLY A 257 22.96 -6.86 26.88
N LEU A 258 23.49 -8.06 26.66
CA LEU A 258 24.51 -8.34 25.65
C LEU A 258 23.90 -8.69 24.28
N PRO A 259 24.63 -8.48 23.17
CA PRO A 259 24.23 -8.98 21.85
C PRO A 259 24.06 -10.50 21.87
N ARG A 260 23.00 -10.99 21.22
CA ARG A 260 22.71 -12.43 21.07
C ARG A 260 22.21 -12.70 19.66
N ILE A 261 22.52 -13.88 19.14
CA ILE A 261 22.01 -14.42 17.87
C ILE A 261 21.13 -15.62 18.22
N ILE A 262 20.00 -15.73 17.58
CA ILE A 262 19.13 -16.91 17.61
C ILE A 262 18.69 -17.27 16.19
N THR A 263 18.39 -18.52 15.95
CA THR A 263 17.73 -19.00 14.74
C THR A 263 16.23 -19.00 14.99
N LEU A 264 15.46 -18.27 14.18
CA LEU A 264 14.00 -18.19 14.22
C LEU A 264 13.43 -19.01 13.06
N THR A 265 12.29 -19.69 13.29
CA THR A 265 11.63 -20.51 12.27
C THR A 265 10.37 -19.86 11.73
N SER A 266 9.90 -20.31 10.54
CA SER A 266 8.63 -19.86 9.98
C SER A 266 7.42 -20.31 10.82
N ASP A 267 7.50 -21.45 11.51
CA ASP A 267 6.45 -21.91 12.44
C ASP A 267 6.30 -20.94 13.64
N GLU A 268 7.38 -20.36 14.10
CA GLU A 268 7.37 -19.32 15.13
C GLU A 268 6.77 -18.01 14.61
N THR A 269 7.02 -17.64 13.36
CA THR A 269 6.37 -16.48 12.74
C THR A 269 4.87 -16.71 12.54
N LEU A 270 4.44 -17.93 12.22
CA LEU A 270 3.03 -18.31 12.16
C LEU A 270 2.33 -18.09 13.53
N GLU A 271 2.98 -18.46 14.63
CA GLU A 271 2.47 -18.20 15.99
C GLU A 271 2.32 -16.69 16.25
N ALA A 272 3.35 -15.91 15.85
CA ALA A 272 3.38 -14.47 16.07
C ALA A 272 2.32 -13.71 15.26
N LEU A 273 2.09 -14.12 13.99
CA LEU A 273 1.26 -13.41 13.03
C LEU A 273 -0.21 -13.86 12.99
N ARG A 274 -0.56 -14.92 13.72
CA ARG A 274 -1.91 -15.49 13.74
C ARG A 274 -2.98 -14.47 14.13
N GLU A 275 -2.74 -13.69 15.18
CA GLU A 275 -3.73 -12.74 15.68
C GLU A 275 -4.01 -11.62 14.68
N PRO A 276 -3.02 -10.85 14.20
CA PRO A 276 -3.28 -9.78 13.24
C PRO A 276 -3.82 -10.29 11.89
N ALA A 277 -3.40 -11.48 11.42
CA ALA A 277 -3.96 -12.06 10.21
C ALA A 277 -5.44 -12.44 10.36
N ASN A 278 -5.85 -12.99 11.50
CA ASN A 278 -7.25 -13.31 11.78
C ASN A 278 -8.13 -12.05 11.86
N GLN A 279 -7.62 -10.92 12.36
CA GLN A 279 -8.37 -9.66 12.38
C GLN A 279 -8.67 -9.14 10.95
N ILE A 280 -7.74 -9.33 10.00
CA ILE A 280 -8.00 -9.02 8.59
C ILE A 280 -9.11 -9.93 8.04
N VAL A 281 -9.04 -11.24 8.31
CA VAL A 281 -10.10 -12.18 7.90
C VAL A 281 -11.45 -11.81 8.49
N GLU A 282 -11.52 -11.40 9.75
CA GLU A 282 -12.75 -10.95 10.40
C GLU A 282 -13.35 -9.72 9.69
N SER A 283 -12.52 -8.76 9.27
CA SER A 283 -12.98 -7.63 8.48
C SER A 283 -13.52 -8.05 7.11
N VAL A 284 -12.89 -9.01 6.45
CA VAL A 284 -13.41 -9.57 5.20
C VAL A 284 -14.81 -10.18 5.42
N HIS A 285 -15.01 -10.94 6.50
CA HIS A 285 -16.34 -11.47 6.86
C HIS A 285 -17.35 -10.35 7.13
N ASN A 286 -16.98 -9.34 7.90
CA ASN A 286 -17.86 -8.20 8.23
C ASN A 286 -18.35 -7.46 6.98
N VAL A 287 -17.48 -7.30 5.98
CA VAL A 287 -17.84 -6.66 4.71
C VAL A 287 -18.75 -7.58 3.89
N LEU A 288 -18.47 -8.87 3.81
CA LEU A 288 -19.32 -9.85 3.12
C LEU A 288 -20.72 -9.94 3.72
N GLU A 289 -20.85 -9.92 5.05
CA GLU A 289 -22.14 -9.95 5.74
C GLU A 289 -23.02 -8.72 5.44
N LYS A 290 -22.40 -7.56 5.21
CA LYS A 290 -23.09 -6.29 4.88
C LYS A 290 -23.33 -6.13 3.36
N THR A 291 -22.75 -7.02 2.55
CA THR A 291 -22.82 -6.94 1.08
C THR A 291 -24.23 -7.38 0.59
N PRO A 292 -24.87 -6.62 -0.32
CA PRO A 292 -26.10 -7.01 -0.95
C PRO A 292 -26.01 -8.42 -1.59
N PRO A 293 -27.07 -9.26 -1.54
CA PRO A 293 -27.04 -10.64 -1.98
C PRO A 293 -26.55 -10.84 -3.44
N GLU A 294 -26.97 -9.97 -4.35
CA GLU A 294 -26.59 -10.04 -5.76
C GLU A 294 -25.08 -9.82 -5.94
N LEU A 295 -24.51 -8.84 -5.24
CA LEU A 295 -23.08 -8.57 -5.28
C LEU A 295 -22.28 -9.66 -4.55
N SER A 296 -22.83 -10.24 -3.50
CA SER A 296 -22.21 -11.37 -2.79
C SER A 296 -22.14 -12.62 -3.68
N ALA A 297 -23.17 -12.86 -4.51
CA ALA A 297 -23.14 -13.93 -5.51
C ALA A 297 -22.04 -13.68 -6.56
N ASP A 298 -21.92 -12.45 -7.07
CA ASP A 298 -20.84 -12.08 -7.99
C ASP A 298 -19.45 -12.33 -7.39
N ILE A 299 -19.24 -11.98 -6.12
CA ILE A 299 -17.96 -12.18 -5.42
C ILE A 299 -17.66 -13.67 -5.26
N SER A 300 -18.65 -14.51 -4.99
CA SER A 300 -18.49 -15.97 -4.92
C SER A 300 -17.93 -16.54 -6.22
N ASP A 301 -18.37 -16.00 -7.37
CA ASP A 301 -17.94 -16.46 -8.69
C ASP A 301 -16.59 -15.84 -9.13
N ARG A 302 -16.33 -14.58 -8.78
CA ARG A 302 -15.17 -13.80 -9.23
C ARG A 302 -13.97 -13.90 -8.30
N GLY A 303 -14.23 -14.16 -7.03
CA GLY A 303 -13.22 -14.23 -5.99
C GLY A 303 -12.90 -12.88 -5.33
N ILE A 304 -11.96 -12.95 -4.40
CA ILE A 304 -11.41 -11.80 -3.65
C ILE A 304 -10.03 -11.49 -4.21
N VAL A 305 -9.75 -10.19 -4.47
CA VAL A 305 -8.46 -9.74 -4.98
C VAL A 305 -7.69 -9.03 -3.87
N LEU A 306 -6.48 -9.52 -3.57
CA LEU A 306 -5.57 -8.92 -2.60
C LEU A 306 -4.61 -7.96 -3.29
N THR A 307 -4.43 -6.78 -2.70
CA THR A 307 -3.49 -5.75 -3.15
C THR A 307 -2.67 -5.21 -1.97
N GLY A 308 -1.73 -4.32 -2.25
CA GLY A 308 -0.83 -3.77 -1.24
C GLY A 308 0.33 -4.69 -0.88
N GLY A 309 1.31 -4.14 -0.16
CA GLY A 309 2.52 -4.87 0.21
C GLY A 309 2.29 -5.99 1.22
N GLY A 310 1.27 -5.85 2.09
CA GLY A 310 0.88 -6.85 3.07
C GLY A 310 0.26 -8.11 2.45
N ALA A 311 -0.32 -8.00 1.24
CA ALA A 311 -0.83 -9.14 0.48
C ALA A 311 0.24 -10.18 0.14
N LEU A 312 1.52 -9.77 0.14
CA LEU A 312 2.65 -10.67 -0.10
C LEU A 312 3.00 -11.57 1.10
N LEU A 313 2.33 -11.39 2.25
CA LEU A 313 2.54 -12.28 3.38
C LEU A 313 2.10 -13.70 3.02
N HIS A 314 3.05 -14.63 3.15
CA HIS A 314 2.80 -16.02 2.76
C HIS A 314 1.60 -16.63 3.49
N GLY A 315 0.71 -17.25 2.72
CA GLY A 315 -0.42 -17.99 3.24
C GLY A 315 -1.68 -17.16 3.50
N LEU A 316 -1.66 -15.86 3.18
CA LEU A 316 -2.82 -15.01 3.43
C LEU A 316 -4.00 -15.35 2.50
N GLU A 317 -3.74 -15.66 1.22
CA GLU A 317 -4.74 -16.17 0.28
C GLU A 317 -5.42 -17.42 0.83
N GLN A 318 -4.60 -18.41 1.22
CA GLN A 318 -5.09 -19.68 1.75
C GLN A 318 -5.89 -19.49 3.04
N LEU A 319 -5.47 -18.58 3.91
CA LEU A 319 -6.17 -18.28 5.15
C LEU A 319 -7.54 -17.66 4.91
N ILE A 320 -7.62 -16.67 3.99
CA ILE A 320 -8.89 -16.03 3.63
C ILE A 320 -9.81 -17.03 2.93
N GLU A 321 -9.29 -17.78 1.95
CA GLU A 321 -10.05 -18.80 1.23
C GLU A 321 -10.59 -19.91 2.15
N GLU A 322 -9.76 -20.43 3.08
CA GLU A 322 -10.21 -21.41 4.07
C GLU A 322 -11.35 -20.88 4.95
N LYS A 323 -11.29 -19.61 5.33
CA LYS A 323 -12.26 -19.01 6.26
C LYS A 323 -13.55 -18.54 5.59
N THR A 324 -13.47 -18.09 4.34
CA THR A 324 -14.63 -17.52 3.61
C THR A 324 -15.27 -18.53 2.65
N GLY A 325 -14.53 -19.52 2.20
CA GLY A 325 -14.93 -20.42 1.12
C GLY A 325 -14.91 -19.77 -0.27
N ILE A 326 -14.34 -18.55 -0.39
CA ILE A 326 -14.28 -17.79 -1.65
C ILE A 326 -12.85 -17.82 -2.16
N SER A 327 -12.67 -18.12 -3.46
CA SER A 327 -11.35 -18.10 -4.09
C SER A 327 -10.68 -16.74 -3.91
N THR A 328 -9.42 -16.74 -3.50
CA THR A 328 -8.68 -15.52 -3.16
C THR A 328 -7.38 -15.52 -3.93
N MET A 329 -7.07 -14.39 -4.57
CA MET A 329 -5.87 -14.23 -5.38
C MET A 329 -5.17 -12.89 -5.11
N THR A 330 -3.85 -12.89 -5.11
CA THR A 330 -3.05 -11.66 -5.07
C THR A 330 -2.87 -11.11 -6.48
N ALA A 331 -3.00 -9.79 -6.65
CA ALA A 331 -2.73 -9.12 -7.91
C ALA A 331 -1.29 -9.35 -8.37
N GLU A 332 -1.02 -9.26 -9.69
CA GLU A 332 0.31 -9.54 -10.26
C GLU A 332 1.43 -8.67 -9.66
N ASP A 333 1.17 -7.35 -9.50
CA ASP A 333 2.07 -6.42 -8.78
C ASP A 333 1.29 -5.68 -7.70
N PRO A 334 1.00 -6.33 -6.56
CA PRO A 334 0.10 -5.79 -5.55
C PRO A 334 0.61 -4.49 -4.93
N MET A 335 1.92 -4.28 -4.89
CA MET A 335 2.53 -3.09 -4.28
C MET A 335 2.33 -1.82 -5.11
N THR A 336 2.02 -1.93 -6.40
CA THR A 336 1.85 -0.78 -7.30
C THR A 336 0.41 -0.54 -7.72
N CYS A 337 -0.52 -1.44 -7.39
CA CYS A 337 -1.93 -1.34 -7.80
C CYS A 337 -2.54 0.02 -7.47
N VAL A 338 -2.42 0.50 -6.22
CA VAL A 338 -2.96 1.79 -5.80
C VAL A 338 -2.37 2.94 -6.62
N ALA A 339 -1.05 2.98 -6.79
CA ALA A 339 -0.39 4.04 -7.57
C ALA A 339 -0.78 4.04 -9.06
N VAL A 340 -0.86 2.85 -9.66
CA VAL A 340 -1.29 2.67 -11.06
C VAL A 340 -2.75 3.09 -11.23
N GLY A 341 -3.63 2.65 -10.32
CA GLY A 341 -5.04 3.00 -10.36
C GLY A 341 -5.29 4.49 -10.15
N THR A 342 -4.59 5.11 -9.20
CA THR A 342 -4.62 6.56 -8.97
C THR A 342 -4.19 7.34 -10.23
N GLY A 343 -3.16 6.84 -10.92
CA GLY A 343 -2.70 7.41 -12.18
C GLY A 343 -3.70 7.25 -13.33
N ARG A 344 -4.32 6.08 -13.47
CA ARG A 344 -5.38 5.84 -14.48
C ARG A 344 -6.62 6.68 -14.21
N TYR A 345 -7.00 6.83 -12.94
CA TYR A 345 -8.14 7.65 -12.56
C TYR A 345 -7.99 9.12 -12.96
N ILE A 346 -6.82 9.73 -12.79
CA ILE A 346 -6.59 11.11 -13.23
C ILE A 346 -6.63 11.23 -14.76
N GLU A 347 -6.26 10.17 -15.50
CA GLU A 347 -6.40 10.12 -16.94
C GLU A 347 -7.87 10.11 -17.36
N PHE A 348 -8.70 9.34 -16.68
CA PHE A 348 -10.15 9.27 -16.90
C PHE A 348 -10.84 10.61 -16.61
N LEU A 349 -10.51 11.30 -15.51
CA LEU A 349 -11.04 12.62 -15.20
C LEU A 349 -10.79 13.66 -16.32
N ASN A 350 -9.77 13.44 -17.14
CA ASN A 350 -9.40 14.33 -18.24
C ASN A 350 -10.06 14.01 -19.59
N ASN A 351 -10.52 12.78 -19.77
CA ASN A 351 -11.16 12.30 -20.99
C ASN A 351 -12.39 11.43 -20.65
N PRO A 352 -13.46 12.01 -20.12
CA PRO A 352 -14.66 11.23 -19.75
C PRO A 352 -15.39 10.63 -20.97
N THR A 353 -14.99 10.95 -22.20
CA THR A 353 -15.60 10.49 -23.46
C THR A 353 -14.74 9.47 -24.23
N ALA A 354 -13.71 8.88 -23.63
CA ALA A 354 -12.83 7.94 -24.31
C ALA A 354 -13.32 6.48 -24.30
N GLU A 355 -14.55 6.23 -23.83
CA GLU A 355 -15.22 4.93 -23.91
C GLU A 355 -16.56 5.09 -24.67
N GLU A 356 -16.52 5.17 -25.99
CA GLU A 356 -17.55 4.79 -26.95
C GLU A 356 -16.95 3.82 -27.96
#